data_dacc74f2ec86cfa4e0c98114088fde3d
#
_entry.id   dacc74f2ec86cfa4e0c98114088fde3d
#
_cell.length_a   1.000
_cell.length_b   1.000
_cell.length_c   1.000
_cell.angle_alpha   90.00
_cell.angle_beta   90.00
_cell.angle_gamma   90.00
#
_symmetry.space_group_name_H-M   'P 1'
#
loop_
_entity.id
_entity.type
_entity.pdbx_description
1 polymer ?
#
loop_
_entity_poly.entity_id
_entity_poly.type
_entity_poly.pdbx_seq_one_letter_code
_entity_poly.pdbx_strand_id
1 'polypeptide(L)'
;MQVMQVTTHPADLCPTHNPKFRAATVNWYEKVESMCAKYGIKFMGSYDDHLAHTVYVLYETPSMDNLMKLMMMEPEFMAPMDFCTGRVFPVFDHKTTLSLIKK
;
A
#
# COMPACT_ATOMS: atom_id res chain seq x y z
N MET A 1 -0.85 -12.94 7.45
CA MET A 1 0.48 -12.27 7.50
C MET A 1 0.30 -10.77 7.27
N GLN A 2 1.13 -9.99 7.86
CA GLN A 2 1.14 -8.54 7.64
C GLN A 2 2.16 -8.17 6.57
N VAL A 3 1.76 -7.23 5.70
CA VAL A 3 2.59 -6.77 4.58
C VAL A 3 2.59 -5.25 4.57
N MET A 4 3.76 -4.66 4.42
CA MET A 4 3.93 -3.22 4.29
C MET A 4 4.20 -2.88 2.84
N GLN A 5 3.53 -1.84 2.36
CA GLN A 5 3.82 -1.21 1.08
C GLN A 5 4.35 0.19 1.36
N VAL A 6 5.49 0.53 0.77
CA VAL A 6 6.08 1.86 0.89
C VAL A 6 6.23 2.43 -0.51
N THR A 7 5.61 3.58 -0.75
CA THR A 7 5.69 4.27 -2.03
C THR A 7 6.21 5.68 -1.85
N THR A 8 6.97 6.14 -2.83
CA THR A 8 7.46 7.52 -2.88
C THR A 8 7.14 8.12 -4.24
N HIS A 9 6.99 9.44 -4.28
CA HIS A 9 6.79 10.17 -5.53
C HIS A 9 7.59 11.47 -5.49
N PRO A 10 8.01 11.99 -6.67
CA PRO A 10 8.68 13.29 -6.73
C PRO A 10 7.74 14.42 -6.29
N ALA A 11 8.32 15.49 -5.75
CA ALA A 11 7.55 16.63 -5.25
C ALA A 11 6.67 17.28 -6.33
N ASP A 12 7.15 17.37 -7.57
CA ASP A 12 6.42 17.97 -8.69
C ASP A 12 5.25 17.12 -9.17
N LEU A 13 5.22 15.82 -8.81
CA LEU A 13 4.12 14.91 -9.15
C LEU A 13 3.19 14.65 -7.96
N CYS A 14 3.37 15.37 -6.85
CA CYS A 14 2.59 15.19 -5.65
C CYS A 14 1.09 15.41 -5.90
N PRO A 15 0.23 14.46 -5.52
CA PRO A 15 -1.23 14.59 -5.74
C PRO A 15 -1.86 15.79 -5.06
N THR A 16 -1.23 16.35 -4.02
CA THR A 16 -1.77 17.52 -3.33
C THR A 16 -1.86 18.75 -4.23
N HIS A 17 -1.02 18.84 -5.27
CA HIS A 17 -1.03 19.97 -6.19
C HIS A 17 -0.91 19.59 -7.67
N ASN A 18 -0.85 18.31 -8.01
CA ASN A 18 -0.86 17.84 -9.39
C ASN A 18 -2.26 17.27 -9.71
N PRO A 19 -3.09 17.98 -10.52
CA PRO A 19 -4.47 17.56 -10.76
C PRO A 19 -4.60 16.20 -11.42
N LYS A 20 -3.66 15.86 -12.31
CA LYS A 20 -3.67 14.58 -13.03
C LYS A 20 -3.57 13.40 -12.07
N PHE A 21 -2.65 13.46 -11.12
CA PHE A 21 -2.41 12.37 -10.19
C PHE A 21 -3.33 12.43 -8.97
N ARG A 22 -3.91 13.60 -8.70
CA ARG A 22 -4.89 13.75 -7.63
C ARG A 22 -6.10 12.84 -7.83
N ALA A 23 -6.65 12.80 -9.03
CA ALA A 23 -7.83 11.98 -9.32
C ALA A 23 -7.57 10.50 -9.07
N ALA A 24 -6.43 9.98 -9.55
CA ALA A 24 -6.05 8.59 -9.33
C ALA A 24 -5.84 8.27 -7.85
N THR A 25 -5.24 9.19 -7.11
CA THR A 25 -4.96 9.02 -5.68
C THR A 25 -6.23 9.04 -4.86
N VAL A 26 -7.13 9.99 -5.11
CA VAL A 26 -8.43 10.07 -4.43
C VAL A 26 -9.23 8.79 -4.68
N ASN A 27 -9.28 8.35 -5.93
CA ASN A 27 -9.97 7.11 -6.29
C ASN A 27 -9.39 5.91 -5.55
N TRP A 28 -8.05 5.84 -5.44
CA TRP A 28 -7.38 4.77 -4.71
C TRP A 28 -7.79 4.74 -3.23
N TYR A 29 -7.72 5.89 -2.55
CA TYR A 29 -8.10 5.98 -1.13
C TYR A 29 -9.57 5.63 -0.90
N GLU A 30 -10.44 6.01 -1.81
CA GLU A 30 -11.87 5.71 -1.69
C GLU A 30 -12.21 4.23 -1.92
N LYS A 31 -11.41 3.53 -2.72
CA LYS A 31 -11.71 2.16 -3.17
C LYS A 31 -10.79 1.08 -2.61
N VAL A 32 -9.67 1.43 -1.97
CA VAL A 32 -8.67 0.46 -1.56
C VAL A 32 -9.24 -0.63 -0.66
N GLU A 33 -10.08 -0.26 0.28
CA GLU A 33 -10.65 -1.22 1.23
C GLU A 33 -11.51 -2.26 0.52
N SER A 34 -12.37 -1.83 -0.40
CA SER A 34 -13.24 -2.74 -1.16
C SER A 34 -12.45 -3.57 -2.17
N MET A 35 -11.43 -3.00 -2.81
CA MET A 35 -10.56 -3.74 -3.72
C MET A 35 -9.82 -4.86 -2.98
N CYS A 36 -9.27 -4.55 -1.81
CA CYS A 36 -8.60 -5.54 -0.96
C CYS A 36 -9.55 -6.68 -0.57
N ALA A 37 -10.78 -6.35 -0.17
CA ALA A 37 -11.75 -7.33 0.29
C ALA A 37 -12.07 -8.39 -0.75
N LYS A 38 -12.04 -8.05 -2.05
CA LYS A 38 -12.27 -9.02 -3.13
C LYS A 38 -11.27 -10.18 -3.12
N TYR A 39 -10.09 -9.96 -2.56
CA TYR A 39 -9.00 -10.94 -2.54
C TYR A 39 -8.69 -11.46 -1.15
N GLY A 40 -9.63 -11.27 -0.22
CA GLY A 40 -9.48 -11.71 1.16
C GLY A 40 -8.44 -10.92 1.95
N ILE A 41 -8.12 -9.72 1.52
CA ILE A 41 -7.11 -8.85 2.14
C ILE A 41 -7.81 -7.79 2.97
N LYS A 42 -7.28 -7.54 4.17
CA LYS A 42 -7.74 -6.46 5.03
C LYS A 42 -6.79 -5.27 4.90
N PHE A 43 -7.34 -4.13 4.53
CA PHE A 43 -6.62 -2.87 4.55
C PHE A 43 -6.53 -2.37 5.99
N MET A 44 -5.33 -2.30 6.53
CA MET A 44 -5.11 -1.94 7.95
C MET A 44 -4.93 -0.44 8.15
N GLY A 45 -4.51 0.27 7.14
CA GLY A 45 -4.33 1.71 7.20
C GLY A 45 -3.27 2.23 6.25
N SER A 46 -3.32 3.53 6.02
CA SER A 46 -2.34 4.24 5.21
C SER A 46 -1.86 5.47 5.97
N TYR A 47 -0.57 5.69 6.00
CA TYR A 47 0.06 6.78 6.75
C TYR A 47 1.02 7.53 5.83
N ASP A 48 0.87 8.84 5.78
CA ASP A 48 1.59 9.68 4.84
C ASP A 48 2.63 10.53 5.56
N ASP A 49 3.86 10.49 5.06
CA ASP A 49 4.90 11.45 5.41
C ASP A 49 4.93 12.50 4.31
N HIS A 50 4.26 13.63 4.55
CA HIS A 50 4.16 14.70 3.55
C HIS A 50 5.49 15.40 3.28
N LEU A 51 6.41 15.39 4.24
CA LEU A 51 7.72 16.03 4.06
C LEU A 51 8.61 15.20 3.14
N ALA A 52 8.53 13.87 3.24
CA ALA A 52 9.33 12.96 2.43
C ALA A 52 8.58 12.45 1.19
N HIS A 53 7.35 12.88 0.97
CA HIS A 53 6.49 12.40 -0.12
C HIS A 53 6.43 10.87 -0.16
N THR A 54 6.26 10.27 1.02
CA THR A 54 6.28 8.82 1.21
C THR A 54 4.99 8.36 1.87
N VAL A 55 4.43 7.26 1.36
CA VAL A 55 3.20 6.67 1.87
C VAL A 55 3.48 5.26 2.35
N TYR A 56 3.00 4.95 3.55
CA TYR A 56 3.13 3.62 4.17
C TYR A 56 1.74 3.01 4.27
N VAL A 57 1.56 1.84 3.66
CA VAL A 57 0.28 1.13 3.71
C VAL A 57 0.49 -0.23 4.36
N LEU A 58 -0.36 -0.58 5.31
CA LEU A 58 -0.31 -1.86 5.99
C LEU A 58 -1.51 -2.72 5.60
N TYR A 59 -1.23 -3.96 5.19
CA TYR A 59 -2.23 -4.94 4.83
C TYR A 59 -2.13 -6.18 5.71
N GLU A 60 -3.26 -6.82 5.95
CA GLU A 60 -3.33 -8.19 6.48
C GLU A 60 -3.83 -9.08 5.36
N THR A 61 -3.03 -10.07 4.97
CA THR A 61 -3.35 -10.96 3.85
C THR A 61 -3.09 -12.41 4.21
N PRO A 62 -3.87 -13.36 3.69
CA PRO A 62 -3.58 -14.79 3.87
C PRO A 62 -2.24 -15.21 3.29
N SER A 63 -1.85 -14.60 2.17
CA SER A 63 -0.58 -14.91 1.50
C SER A 63 -0.14 -13.77 0.60
N MET A 64 1.11 -13.80 0.17
CA MET A 64 1.59 -12.85 -0.84
C MET A 64 0.91 -13.05 -2.19
N ASP A 65 0.49 -14.28 -2.51
CA ASP A 65 -0.22 -14.55 -3.77
C ASP A 65 -1.55 -13.79 -3.85
N ASN A 66 -2.28 -13.66 -2.74
CA ASN A 66 -3.52 -12.86 -2.71
C ASN A 66 -3.23 -11.40 -3.06
N LEU A 67 -2.16 -10.84 -2.49
CA LEU A 67 -1.77 -9.47 -2.76
C LEU A 67 -1.30 -9.30 -4.21
N MET A 68 -0.56 -10.26 -4.74
CA MET A 68 -0.13 -10.26 -6.14
C MET A 68 -1.34 -10.27 -7.10
N LYS A 69 -2.37 -11.06 -6.77
CA LYS A 69 -3.61 -11.08 -7.56
C LYS A 69 -4.30 -9.72 -7.56
N LEU A 70 -4.39 -9.07 -6.41
CA LEU A 70 -4.94 -7.73 -6.31
C LEU A 70 -4.19 -6.77 -7.23
N MET A 71 -2.86 -6.80 -7.18
CA MET A 71 -2.01 -5.92 -8.00
C MET A 71 -2.17 -6.18 -9.49
N MET A 72 -2.35 -7.44 -9.89
CA MET A 72 -2.46 -7.83 -11.30
C MET A 72 -3.87 -7.64 -11.87
N MET A 73 -4.91 -7.81 -11.05
CA MET A 73 -6.28 -7.87 -11.51
C MET A 73 -7.07 -6.57 -11.32
N GLU A 74 -6.55 -5.63 -10.54
CA GLU A 74 -7.23 -4.37 -10.25
C GLU A 74 -6.38 -3.19 -10.73
N PRO A 75 -6.63 -2.70 -11.97
CA PRO A 75 -5.85 -1.59 -12.52
C PRO A 75 -5.90 -0.32 -11.68
N GLU A 76 -7.03 -0.04 -11.04
CA GLU A 76 -7.18 1.14 -10.20
C GLU A 76 -6.31 1.07 -8.94
N PHE A 77 -6.00 -0.14 -8.47
CA PHE A 77 -5.09 -0.33 -7.35
C PHE A 77 -3.66 0.06 -7.72
N MET A 78 -3.26 -0.23 -8.96
CA MET A 78 -1.92 0.06 -9.46
C MET A 78 -1.78 1.44 -10.12
N ALA A 79 -2.89 2.15 -10.34
CA ALA A 79 -2.87 3.44 -11.04
C ALA A 79 -1.88 4.46 -10.43
N PRO A 80 -1.74 4.58 -9.09
CA PRO A 80 -0.75 5.49 -8.51
C PRO A 80 0.70 5.15 -8.87
N MET A 81 0.99 3.94 -9.32
CA MET A 81 2.35 3.54 -9.71
C MET A 81 2.83 4.22 -11.00
N ASP A 82 1.96 4.92 -11.71
CA ASP A 82 2.35 5.75 -12.85
C ASP A 82 3.26 6.90 -12.43
N PHE A 83 3.16 7.34 -11.17
CA PHE A 83 3.96 8.45 -10.65
C PHE A 83 4.67 8.13 -9.34
N CYS A 84 4.52 6.92 -8.82
CA CYS A 84 5.16 6.46 -7.61
C CYS A 84 6.15 5.35 -7.90
N THR A 85 7.16 5.24 -7.07
CA THR A 85 7.99 4.04 -6.98
C THR A 85 7.79 3.44 -5.60
N GLY A 86 7.94 2.11 -5.49
CA GLY A 86 7.70 1.50 -4.20
C GLY A 86 8.10 0.05 -4.15
N ARG A 87 7.89 -0.50 -2.96
CA ARG A 87 8.13 -1.92 -2.70
C ARG A 87 7.11 -2.45 -1.71
N VAL A 88 6.94 -3.75 -1.72
CA VAL A 88 6.02 -4.48 -0.85
C VAL A 88 6.81 -5.61 -0.19
N PHE A 89 6.67 -5.75 1.12
CA PHE A 89 7.44 -6.75 1.86
C PHE A 89 6.66 -7.19 3.12
N PRO A 90 6.83 -8.45 3.55
CA PRO A 90 6.21 -8.90 4.79
C PRO A 90 6.87 -8.22 6.00
N VAL A 91 6.06 -7.97 7.02
CA VAL A 91 6.53 -7.40 8.28
C VAL A 91 6.00 -8.25 9.43
N PHE A 92 6.69 -8.20 10.57
CA PHE A 92 6.29 -8.90 11.77
C PHE A 92 6.12 -7.91 12.91
N ASP A 93 5.08 -8.10 13.73
CA ASP A 93 4.94 -7.30 14.93
C ASP A 93 6.03 -7.67 15.94
N HIS A 94 6.18 -6.84 16.98
CA HIS A 94 7.26 -7.05 17.95
C HIS A 94 7.07 -8.36 18.76
N LYS A 95 5.84 -8.81 18.98
CA LYS A 95 5.58 -10.05 19.71
C LYS A 95 6.04 -11.27 18.92
N THR A 96 5.75 -11.28 17.63
CA THR A 96 6.21 -12.35 16.73
C THR A 96 7.73 -12.36 16.66
N THR A 97 8.35 -11.19 16.49
CA THR A 97 9.81 -11.06 16.47
C THR A 97 10.44 -11.53 17.77
N LEU A 98 9.87 -11.12 18.90
CA LEU A 98 10.35 -11.57 20.21
C LEU A 98 10.31 -13.09 20.35
N SER A 99 9.22 -13.71 19.93
CA SER A 99 9.06 -15.17 19.95
C SER A 99 10.13 -15.86 19.11
N LEU A 100 10.47 -15.31 17.94
CA LEU A 100 11.52 -15.86 17.08
C LEU A 100 12.91 -15.74 17.69
N ILE A 101 13.20 -14.64 18.37
CA ILE A 101 14.51 -14.39 18.99
C ILE A 101 14.72 -15.26 20.22
N LYS A 102 13.67 -15.52 20.98
CA LYS A 102 13.73 -16.26 22.24
C LYS A 102 13.92 -17.78 22.08
N LYS A 103 13.95 -18.30 20.90
CA LYS A 103 14.13 -19.72 20.64
C LYS A 103 15.42 -20.30 21.25
#